data_1ec73251a862fb4c9bbc4bc0336d333b
#
_entry.id   1ec73251a862fb4c9bbc4bc0336d333b
#
_cell.length_a   1.000
_cell.length_b   1.000
_cell.length_c   1.000
_cell.angle_alpha   90.00
_cell.angle_beta   90.00
_cell.angle_gamma   90.00
#
_symmetry.space_group_name_H-M   'P 1'
#
loop_
_entity.id
_entity.type
_entity.pdbx_description
1 polymer ?
#
loop_
_entity_poly.entity_id
_entity_poly.type
_entity_poly.pdbx_seq_one_letter_code
_entity_poly.pdbx_strand_id
1 'polypeptide(L)'
;IPQEGSADFKMGAQLIVRDSQVAIFFKSGHAADTFSTGRHTLSTLNLPILTRLLSLPWGFTSPFRAEVYFCNQKVFTNLKWGTRDPVTFRDSKLGLVRLRGHGAYTMRITNPSLFLNTIVGRQAKYTTPEINDYLRDVIVARLNDLLGEKLETILDLPKQYTELATEFK
;
A
#
# COMPACT_ATOMS: atom_id res chain seq x y z
N ILE A 1 -12.33 -9.22 10.46
CA ILE A 1 -13.02 -8.86 9.22
C ILE A 1 -14.50 -8.89 9.58
N PRO A 2 -15.23 -7.78 9.55
CA PRO A 2 -16.68 -7.86 9.68
C PRO A 2 -17.20 -8.71 8.52
N GLN A 3 -18.09 -9.65 8.84
CA GLN A 3 -18.91 -10.31 7.84
C GLN A 3 -19.64 -9.23 7.04
N GLU A 4 -19.91 -9.50 5.78
CA GLU A 4 -20.62 -8.58 4.87
C GLU A 4 -21.85 -8.00 5.55
N GLY A 5 -21.82 -6.71 5.84
CA GLY A 5 -22.88 -5.97 6.51
C GLY A 5 -22.36 -4.65 7.06
N SER A 6 -23.14 -3.62 6.90
CA SER A 6 -22.90 -2.33 7.53
C SER A 6 -23.09 -2.49 9.05
N ALA A 7 -22.00 -2.42 9.81
CA ALA A 7 -22.08 -2.35 11.27
C ALA A 7 -22.05 -0.88 11.70
N ASP A 8 -23.11 -0.41 12.34
CA ASP A 8 -23.13 0.90 12.96
C ASP A 8 -22.20 0.90 14.18
N PHE A 9 -21.24 1.81 14.20
CA PHE A 9 -20.38 2.00 15.36
C PHE A 9 -21.14 2.77 16.44
N LYS A 10 -21.37 2.10 17.55
CA LYS A 10 -21.95 2.76 18.75
C LYS A 10 -20.83 3.38 19.57
N MET A 11 -21.08 4.59 20.12
CA MET A 11 -20.21 5.16 21.13
C MET A 11 -20.08 4.21 22.33
N GLY A 12 -18.87 4.03 22.83
CA GLY A 12 -18.54 3.04 23.84
C GLY A 12 -18.16 1.67 23.29
N ALA A 13 -18.29 1.44 21.96
CA ALA A 13 -17.81 0.22 21.34
C ALA A 13 -16.30 0.06 21.52
N GLN A 14 -15.84 -1.18 21.58
CA GLN A 14 -14.43 -1.52 21.75
C GLN A 14 -13.79 -1.83 20.43
N LEU A 15 -12.73 -1.09 20.09
CA LEU A 15 -11.87 -1.36 18.96
C LEU A 15 -10.63 -2.11 19.46
N ILE A 16 -10.40 -3.31 18.95
CA ILE A 16 -9.20 -4.10 19.27
C ILE A 16 -8.29 -4.09 18.05
N VAL A 17 -7.14 -3.45 18.19
CA VAL A 17 -6.09 -3.41 17.18
C VAL A 17 -4.99 -4.37 17.60
N ARG A 18 -4.74 -5.39 16.79
CA ARG A 18 -3.75 -6.44 17.08
C ARG A 18 -2.33 -5.92 16.90
N ASP A 19 -1.35 -6.67 17.42
CA ASP A 19 0.06 -6.38 17.23
C ASP A 19 0.42 -6.26 15.75
N SER A 20 1.27 -5.29 15.43
CA SER A 20 1.68 -4.95 14.07
C SER A 20 0.53 -4.54 13.15
N GLN A 21 -0.57 -4.06 13.71
CA GLN A 21 -1.67 -3.45 12.96
C GLN A 21 -1.90 -2.01 13.41
N VAL A 22 -2.49 -1.25 12.50
CA VAL A 22 -3.05 0.09 12.74
C VAL A 22 -4.46 0.07 12.19
N ALA A 23 -5.42 0.58 12.97
CA ALA A 23 -6.77 0.81 12.49
C ALA A 23 -6.93 2.28 12.11
N ILE A 24 -7.51 2.53 10.95
CA ILE A 24 -7.75 3.87 10.42
C ILE A 24 -9.22 4.00 10.10
N PHE A 25 -9.84 5.02 10.68
CA PHE A 25 -11.19 5.41 10.34
C PHE A 25 -11.17 6.22 9.05
N PHE A 26 -11.99 5.81 8.12
CA PHE A 26 -12.12 6.43 6.80
C PHE A 26 -13.52 7.01 6.67
N LYS A 27 -13.59 8.25 6.20
CA LYS A 27 -14.87 8.90 5.92
C LYS A 27 -14.77 9.74 4.66
N SER A 28 -15.76 9.57 3.80
CA SER A 28 -15.87 10.34 2.55
C SER A 28 -14.58 10.29 1.70
N GLY A 29 -13.91 9.14 1.68
CA GLY A 29 -12.68 8.93 0.90
C GLY A 29 -11.40 9.47 1.54
N HIS A 30 -11.43 9.91 2.79
CA HIS A 30 -10.26 10.43 3.50
C HIS A 30 -10.00 9.71 4.82
N ALA A 31 -8.72 9.47 5.12
CA ALA A 31 -8.30 8.98 6.42
C ALA A 31 -8.59 10.05 7.49
N ALA A 32 -9.30 9.66 8.53
CA ALA A 32 -9.65 10.51 9.66
C ALA A 32 -8.77 10.18 10.87
N ASP A 33 -9.27 9.35 11.77
CA ASP A 33 -8.61 9.02 13.02
C ASP A 33 -7.85 7.70 12.93
N THR A 34 -6.67 7.62 13.57
CA THR A 34 -5.78 6.46 13.53
C THR A 34 -5.57 5.91 14.93
N PHE A 35 -5.67 4.58 15.07
CA PHE A 35 -5.47 3.86 16.33
C PHE A 35 -4.32 2.86 16.20
N SER A 36 -3.36 2.98 17.10
CA SER A 36 -2.26 2.03 17.22
C SER A 36 -2.71 0.72 17.88
N THR A 37 -1.81 -0.23 17.98
CA THR A 37 -2.02 -1.50 18.68
C THR A 37 -2.59 -1.29 20.09
N GLY A 38 -3.59 -2.07 20.45
CA GLY A 38 -4.21 -2.06 21.76
C GLY A 38 -5.73 -2.13 21.73
N ARG A 39 -6.32 -1.94 22.91
CA ARG A 39 -7.78 -1.85 23.10
C ARG A 39 -8.16 -0.38 23.26
N HIS A 40 -9.06 0.08 22.43
CA HIS A 40 -9.55 1.47 22.43
C HIS A 40 -11.06 1.48 22.59
N THR A 41 -11.55 2.22 23.58
CA THR A 41 -12.99 2.48 23.69
C THR A 41 -13.31 3.69 22.82
N LEU A 42 -14.18 3.52 21.84
CA LEU A 42 -14.54 4.61 20.93
C LEU A 42 -15.34 5.68 21.64
N SER A 43 -14.80 6.89 21.70
CA SER A 43 -15.40 8.05 22.35
C SER A 43 -15.22 9.30 21.49
N THR A 44 -15.97 10.35 21.79
CA THR A 44 -15.82 11.65 21.12
C THR A 44 -14.43 12.27 21.29
N LEU A 45 -13.73 11.90 22.37
CA LEU A 45 -12.39 12.41 22.67
C LEU A 45 -11.30 11.80 21.77
N ASN A 46 -11.44 10.53 21.41
CA ASN A 46 -10.45 9.85 20.57
C ASN A 46 -10.85 9.69 19.09
N LEU A 47 -11.98 10.30 18.74
CA LEU A 47 -12.46 10.44 17.36
C LEU A 47 -12.76 11.91 17.03
N PRO A 48 -11.82 12.84 17.23
CA PRO A 48 -12.09 14.27 17.11
C PRO A 48 -12.50 14.68 15.69
N ILE A 49 -11.92 14.08 14.68
CA ILE A 49 -12.25 14.38 13.28
C ILE A 49 -13.63 13.83 12.94
N LEU A 50 -13.90 12.60 13.32
CA LEU A 50 -15.19 11.96 13.11
C LEU A 50 -16.31 12.71 13.88
N THR A 51 -16.03 13.10 15.12
CA THR A 51 -16.99 13.83 15.97
C THR A 51 -17.32 15.20 15.42
N ARG A 52 -16.36 15.98 14.94
CA ARG A 52 -16.61 17.27 14.28
C ARG A 52 -17.54 17.14 13.07
N LEU A 53 -17.42 16.06 12.34
CA LEU A 53 -18.28 15.78 11.19
C LEU A 53 -19.68 15.27 11.59
N LEU A 54 -19.82 14.72 12.81
CA LEU A 54 -21.09 14.25 13.38
C LEU A 54 -21.86 15.31 14.17
N SER A 55 -21.19 16.38 14.61
CA SER A 55 -21.79 17.46 15.43
C SER A 55 -22.58 18.49 14.61
N LEU A 56 -22.84 18.24 13.34
CA LEU A 56 -23.82 19.02 12.58
C LEU A 56 -25.23 18.69 13.06
N PRO A 57 -26.24 19.60 12.92
CA PRO A 57 -27.47 19.71 13.70
C PRO A 57 -28.53 18.58 13.51
N TRP A 58 -28.08 17.41 13.17
CA TRP A 58 -28.95 16.25 12.87
C TRP A 58 -28.87 15.22 13.99
N GLY A 59 -29.37 15.45 15.14
CA GLY A 59 -29.51 14.48 16.23
C GLY A 59 -28.79 13.13 16.04
N PHE A 60 -28.36 12.48 17.06
CA PHE A 60 -27.48 11.27 17.13
C PHE A 60 -27.76 10.08 16.21
N THR A 61 -28.64 10.18 15.25
CA THR A 61 -28.86 9.26 14.12
C THR A 61 -28.10 9.77 12.91
N SER A 62 -26.78 9.52 12.90
CA SER A 62 -25.94 9.94 11.79
C SER A 62 -26.17 9.06 10.57
N PRO A 63 -26.57 9.62 9.41
CA PRO A 63 -26.63 8.90 8.15
C PRO A 63 -25.23 8.59 7.59
N PHE A 64 -24.18 8.91 8.32
CA PHE A 64 -22.81 8.80 7.84
C PHE A 64 -22.17 7.49 8.27
N ARG A 65 -21.88 6.65 7.30
CA ARG A 65 -21.10 5.43 7.48
C ARG A 65 -19.62 5.78 7.54
N ALA A 66 -18.94 5.36 8.60
CA ALA A 66 -17.48 5.36 8.65
C ALA A 66 -16.99 3.95 8.34
N GLU A 67 -15.93 3.86 7.57
CA GLU A 67 -15.25 2.61 7.27
C GLU A 67 -14.01 2.49 8.17
N VAL A 68 -13.68 1.28 8.61
CA VAL A 68 -12.47 1.02 9.38
C VAL A 68 -11.58 0.08 8.60
N TYR A 69 -10.39 0.55 8.29
CA TYR A 69 -9.37 -0.23 7.62
C TYR A 69 -8.30 -0.66 8.62
N PHE A 70 -8.03 -1.97 8.65
CA PHE A 70 -6.91 -2.51 9.40
C PHE A 70 -5.71 -2.68 8.47
N CYS A 71 -4.68 -1.88 8.68
CA CYS A 71 -3.45 -1.95 7.92
C CYS A 71 -2.41 -2.76 8.68
N ASN A 72 -1.86 -3.78 8.03
CA ASN A 72 -0.80 -4.60 8.61
C ASN A 72 0.56 -3.93 8.36
N GLN A 73 1.31 -3.70 9.44
CA GLN A 73 2.64 -3.09 9.42
C GLN A 73 3.79 -4.11 9.57
N LYS A 74 3.49 -5.40 9.50
CA LYS A 74 4.53 -6.43 9.45
C LYS A 74 5.42 -6.23 8.23
N VAL A 75 6.63 -6.75 8.34
CA VAL A 75 7.51 -6.87 7.20
C VAL A 75 7.03 -8.03 6.32
N PHE A 76 6.69 -7.75 5.09
CA PHE A 76 6.35 -8.73 4.07
C PHE A 76 7.63 -9.09 3.34
N THR A 77 8.07 -10.32 3.48
CA THR A 77 9.31 -10.83 2.88
C THR A 77 9.02 -11.74 1.71
N ASN A 78 10.01 -11.91 0.84
CA ASN A 78 9.95 -12.86 -0.28
C ASN A 78 8.78 -12.61 -1.26
N LEU A 79 8.41 -11.36 -1.47
CA LEU A 79 7.47 -10.98 -2.50
C LEU A 79 8.16 -11.08 -3.85
N LYS A 80 7.62 -11.89 -4.75
CA LYS A 80 8.26 -12.18 -6.03
C LYS A 80 7.78 -11.20 -7.10
N TRP A 81 8.70 -10.81 -7.96
CA TRP A 81 8.41 -10.04 -9.15
C TRP A 81 9.11 -10.66 -10.37
N GLY A 82 8.62 -10.34 -11.55
CA GLY A 82 9.23 -10.75 -12.80
C GLY A 82 8.54 -10.09 -13.99
N THR A 83 9.28 -9.93 -15.07
CA THR A 83 8.76 -9.43 -16.34
C THR A 83 7.80 -10.45 -16.94
N ARG A 84 6.58 -10.02 -17.30
CA ARG A 84 5.61 -10.87 -18.00
C ARG A 84 6.11 -11.20 -19.41
N ASP A 85 6.51 -10.14 -20.11
CA ASP A 85 7.07 -10.22 -21.47
C ASP A 85 8.53 -9.79 -21.45
N PRO A 86 9.34 -10.31 -22.40
CA PRO A 86 10.72 -9.85 -22.50
C PRO A 86 10.78 -8.36 -22.84
N VAL A 87 11.62 -7.65 -22.11
CA VAL A 87 11.94 -6.25 -22.38
C VAL A 87 12.92 -6.20 -23.55
N THR A 88 12.57 -5.45 -24.59
CA THR A 88 13.46 -5.25 -25.72
C THR A 88 14.45 -4.13 -25.40
N PHE A 89 15.72 -4.44 -25.46
CA PHE A 89 16.83 -3.51 -25.19
C PHE A 89 17.74 -3.42 -26.41
N ARG A 90 18.13 -2.20 -26.78
CA ARG A 90 19.08 -1.97 -27.87
C ARG A 90 20.49 -1.90 -27.28
N ASP A 91 21.20 -3.01 -27.41
CA ASP A 91 22.58 -3.13 -26.93
C ASP A 91 23.55 -2.57 -27.96
N SER A 92 24.53 -1.79 -27.52
CA SER A 92 25.52 -1.16 -28.40
C SER A 92 26.46 -2.15 -29.10
N LYS A 93 26.67 -3.34 -28.50
CA LYS A 93 27.57 -4.37 -29.00
C LYS A 93 26.85 -5.57 -29.64
N LEU A 94 25.68 -5.93 -29.06
CA LEU A 94 24.97 -7.14 -29.47
C LEU A 94 23.74 -6.83 -30.35
N GLY A 95 23.42 -5.55 -30.54
CA GLY A 95 22.24 -5.11 -31.29
C GLY A 95 20.95 -5.25 -30.49
N LEU A 96 19.90 -5.81 -31.06
CA LEU A 96 18.60 -5.95 -30.39
C LEU A 96 18.56 -7.21 -29.53
N VAL A 97 18.47 -7.05 -28.22
CA VAL A 97 18.38 -8.15 -27.26
C VAL A 97 17.04 -8.14 -26.51
N ARG A 98 16.60 -9.30 -26.07
CA ARG A 98 15.37 -9.48 -25.29
C ARG A 98 15.72 -9.98 -23.91
N LEU A 99 15.42 -9.16 -22.90
CA LEU A 99 15.78 -9.42 -21.52
C LEU A 99 14.56 -9.87 -20.71
N ARG A 100 14.78 -10.79 -19.79
CA ARG A 100 13.82 -11.13 -18.73
C ARG A 100 14.48 -10.96 -17.39
N GLY A 101 13.79 -10.27 -16.48
CA GLY A 101 14.21 -10.09 -15.11
C GLY A 101 13.23 -10.72 -14.14
N HIS A 102 13.74 -11.22 -13.03
CA HIS A 102 12.95 -11.67 -11.89
C HIS A 102 13.73 -11.53 -10.60
N GLY A 103 13.01 -11.49 -9.51
CA GLY A 103 13.62 -11.37 -8.20
C GLY A 103 12.61 -11.42 -7.06
N ALA A 104 13.07 -11.07 -5.88
CA ALA A 104 12.25 -10.94 -4.70
C ALA A 104 12.55 -9.62 -4.00
N TYR A 105 11.55 -9.07 -3.34
CA TYR A 105 11.67 -7.86 -2.55
C TYR A 105 11.00 -8.02 -1.19
N THR A 106 11.30 -7.09 -0.32
CA THR A 106 10.73 -7.00 1.02
C THR A 106 10.10 -5.63 1.17
N MET A 107 8.91 -5.56 1.73
CA MET A 107 8.24 -4.29 1.97
C MET A 107 7.65 -4.20 3.37
N ARG A 108 7.46 -2.97 3.84
CA ARG A 108 6.70 -2.62 5.04
C ARG A 108 5.94 -1.33 4.82
N ILE A 109 4.69 -1.27 5.26
CA ILE A 109 3.90 -0.05 5.21
C ILE A 109 4.34 0.84 6.38
N THR A 110 5.00 1.95 6.08
CA THR A 110 5.51 2.90 7.08
C THR A 110 4.52 4.02 7.37
N ASN A 111 3.74 4.41 6.38
CA ASN A 111 2.67 5.41 6.52
C ASN A 111 1.32 4.83 6.05
N PRO A 112 0.56 4.20 6.97
CA PRO A 112 -0.71 3.57 6.62
C PRO A 112 -1.77 4.52 6.05
N SER A 113 -1.83 5.76 6.55
CA SER A 113 -2.80 6.74 6.07
C SER A 113 -2.52 7.18 4.64
N LEU A 114 -1.25 7.44 4.32
CA LEU A 114 -0.83 7.76 2.96
C LEU A 114 -1.07 6.57 2.02
N PHE A 115 -0.72 5.38 2.46
CA PHE A 115 -0.92 4.13 1.71
C PHE A 115 -2.39 3.93 1.34
N LEU A 116 -3.31 4.10 2.31
CA LEU A 116 -4.74 3.97 2.06
C LEU A 116 -5.25 5.05 1.11
N ASN A 117 -4.84 6.30 1.28
CA ASN A 117 -5.26 7.40 0.40
C ASN A 117 -4.78 7.20 -1.04
N THR A 118 -3.57 6.65 -1.22
CA THR A 118 -2.94 6.53 -2.54
C THR A 118 -3.38 5.27 -3.28
N ILE A 119 -3.39 4.13 -2.60
CA ILE A 119 -3.60 2.81 -3.23
C ILE A 119 -5.03 2.34 -3.09
N VAL A 120 -5.64 2.51 -1.92
CA VAL A 120 -7.01 2.00 -1.66
C VAL A 120 -8.08 2.90 -2.28
N GLY A 121 -7.84 4.18 -2.36
CA GLY A 121 -8.63 5.26 -2.98
C GLY A 121 -10.10 4.99 -3.29
N ARG A 122 -10.41 4.10 -4.21
CA ARG A 122 -11.78 3.79 -4.67
C ARG A 122 -12.23 2.35 -4.46
N GLN A 123 -11.35 1.45 -4.03
CA GLN A 123 -11.68 0.04 -3.83
C GLN A 123 -11.70 -0.26 -2.33
N ALA A 124 -12.79 -0.82 -1.85
CA ALA A 124 -13.02 -1.09 -0.42
C ALA A 124 -12.12 -2.18 0.19
N LYS A 125 -11.39 -2.91 -0.60
CA LYS A 125 -10.48 -4.00 -0.18
C LYS A 125 -9.27 -4.08 -1.09
N TYR A 126 -8.08 -4.14 -0.48
CA TYR A 126 -6.86 -4.56 -1.16
C TYR A 126 -6.28 -5.78 -0.46
N THR A 127 -6.01 -6.80 -1.21
CA THR A 127 -5.33 -8.01 -0.76
C THR A 127 -3.83 -7.90 -1.01
N THR A 128 -3.03 -8.67 -0.28
CA THR A 128 -1.58 -8.73 -0.51
C THR A 128 -1.22 -9.08 -1.96
N PRO A 129 -1.90 -10.04 -2.64
CA PRO A 129 -1.66 -10.30 -4.06
C PRO A 129 -1.88 -9.08 -4.97
N GLU A 130 -2.95 -8.32 -4.79
CA GLU A 130 -3.23 -7.13 -5.62
C GLU A 130 -2.18 -6.03 -5.44
N ILE A 131 -1.72 -5.83 -4.20
CA ILE A 131 -0.62 -4.91 -3.91
C ILE A 131 0.68 -5.41 -4.54
N ASN A 132 0.95 -6.71 -4.45
CA ASN A 132 2.12 -7.31 -5.07
C ASN A 132 2.09 -7.16 -6.60
N ASP A 133 0.95 -7.33 -7.23
CA ASP A 133 0.79 -7.14 -8.67
C ASP A 133 1.05 -5.69 -9.09
N TYR A 134 0.50 -4.73 -8.36
CA TYR A 134 0.77 -3.31 -8.58
C TYR A 134 2.26 -2.98 -8.42
N LEU A 135 2.88 -3.40 -7.32
CA LEU A 135 4.31 -3.15 -7.07
C LEU A 135 5.21 -3.85 -8.08
N ARG A 136 4.85 -5.05 -8.53
CA ARG A 136 5.56 -5.73 -9.61
C ARG A 136 5.58 -4.88 -10.89
N ASP A 137 4.43 -4.34 -11.28
CA ASP A 137 4.34 -3.53 -12.49
C ASP A 137 5.16 -2.23 -12.35
N VAL A 138 5.18 -1.62 -11.16
CA VAL A 138 6.05 -0.45 -10.85
C VAL A 138 7.54 -0.84 -10.92
N ILE A 139 7.92 -1.99 -10.33
CA ILE A 139 9.31 -2.48 -10.36
C ILE A 139 9.75 -2.74 -11.81
N VAL A 140 8.92 -3.39 -12.61
CA VAL A 140 9.22 -3.67 -14.02
C VAL A 140 9.35 -2.39 -14.85
N ALA A 141 8.46 -1.41 -14.63
CA ALA A 141 8.57 -0.11 -15.30
C ALA A 141 9.89 0.59 -14.92
N ARG A 142 10.22 0.64 -13.64
CA ARG A 142 11.48 1.25 -13.17
C ARG A 142 12.72 0.52 -13.70
N LEU A 143 12.68 -0.82 -13.79
CA LEU A 143 13.75 -1.60 -14.41
C LEU A 143 13.96 -1.19 -15.87
N ASN A 144 12.88 -1.02 -16.63
CA ASN A 144 12.96 -0.62 -18.04
C ASN A 144 13.60 0.76 -18.19
N ASP A 145 13.21 1.71 -17.33
CA ASP A 145 13.78 3.06 -17.33
C ASP A 145 15.29 3.01 -17.06
N LEU A 146 15.71 2.29 -15.99
CA LEU A 146 17.12 2.15 -15.62
C LEU A 146 17.96 1.45 -16.71
N LEU A 147 17.41 0.42 -17.34
CA LEU A 147 18.09 -0.24 -18.46
C LEU A 147 18.27 0.71 -19.64
N GLY A 148 17.27 1.54 -19.94
CA GLY A 148 17.32 2.51 -21.03
C GLY A 148 18.24 3.70 -20.76
N GLU A 149 18.30 4.18 -19.52
CA GLU A 149 19.05 5.37 -19.14
C GLU A 149 20.54 5.10 -18.88
N LYS A 150 20.86 3.94 -18.27
CA LYS A 150 22.19 3.68 -17.72
C LYS A 150 22.98 2.59 -18.39
N LEU A 151 22.32 1.72 -19.14
CA LEU A 151 23.00 0.59 -19.72
C LEU A 151 23.24 0.79 -21.22
N GLU A 152 24.51 0.80 -21.63
CA GLU A 152 24.89 0.80 -23.05
C GLU A 152 24.96 -0.63 -23.60
N THR A 153 25.41 -1.57 -22.77
CA THR A 153 25.51 -2.99 -23.12
C THR A 153 25.24 -3.87 -21.90
N ILE A 154 24.52 -4.97 -22.11
CA ILE A 154 24.24 -5.97 -21.06
C ILE A 154 25.52 -6.66 -20.55
N LEU A 155 26.62 -6.59 -21.32
CA LEU A 155 27.90 -7.15 -20.91
C LEU A 155 28.53 -6.43 -19.72
N ASP A 156 28.13 -5.17 -19.48
CA ASP A 156 28.58 -4.38 -18.33
C ASP A 156 27.64 -4.50 -17.11
N LEU A 157 26.50 -5.16 -17.26
CA LEU A 157 25.53 -5.37 -16.20
C LEU A 157 26.15 -5.90 -14.89
N PRO A 158 27.06 -6.91 -14.91
CA PRO A 158 27.70 -7.39 -13.68
C PRO A 158 28.51 -6.35 -12.92
N LYS A 159 29.05 -5.36 -13.60
CA LYS A 159 29.82 -4.27 -12.98
C LYS A 159 28.93 -3.22 -12.32
N GLN A 160 27.72 -3.08 -12.81
CA GLN A 160 26.75 -2.05 -12.36
C GLN A 160 25.71 -2.57 -11.39
N TYR A 161 25.77 -3.83 -10.98
CA TYR A 161 24.76 -4.43 -10.08
C TYR A 161 24.54 -3.65 -8.81
N THR A 162 25.60 -3.18 -8.16
CA THR A 162 25.51 -2.47 -6.89
C THR A 162 24.86 -1.09 -7.06
N GLU A 163 25.19 -0.41 -8.14
CA GLU A 163 24.63 0.90 -8.48
C GLU A 163 23.14 0.78 -8.81
N LEU A 164 22.80 -0.14 -9.70
CA LEU A 164 21.42 -0.45 -10.04
C LEU A 164 20.60 -0.87 -8.81
N ALA A 165 21.14 -1.73 -7.95
CA ALA A 165 20.47 -2.16 -6.72
C ALA A 165 20.23 -1.01 -5.74
N THR A 166 21.07 0.01 -5.73
CA THR A 166 20.92 1.20 -4.88
C THR A 166 19.80 2.11 -5.38
N GLU A 167 19.68 2.27 -6.68
CA GLU A 167 18.62 3.09 -7.28
C GLU A 167 17.25 2.41 -7.33
N PHE A 168 17.22 1.09 -7.13
CA PHE A 168 15.99 0.30 -7.01
C PHE A 168 15.32 0.39 -5.62
N LYS A 169 15.97 0.98 -4.65
CA LYS A 169 15.44 1.17 -3.28
C LYS A 169 14.57 2.41 -3.16
#